data_e7dec2944663cece3c19d9c4a3b2c279
#
_entry.id   e7dec2944663cece3c19d9c4a3b2c279
#
_cell.length_a   1.000
_cell.length_b   1.000
_cell.length_c   1.000
_cell.angle_alpha   90.00
_cell.angle_beta   90.00
_cell.angle_gamma   90.00
#
_symmetry.space_group_name_H-M   'P 1'
#
loop_
_entity.id
_entity.type
_entity.pdbx_description
1 polymer ?
#
loop_
_entity_poly.entity_id
_entity_poly.type
_entity_poly.pdbx_seq_one_letter_code
_entity_poly.pdbx_strand_id
1 'polypeptide(L)'
;LATCRIRIDFDESKRFYTGGEPISGKVIVVPDNDVRCKGLVVRCFWATHGRGNVTQGQTDTAVLFDGDWISGKEYQYPFKLNTAAWPPTHYGNLINVSHFVEAQAKLPWAMDPKKTAEFTVIAIEAPENSAPATPTVNNFWVKLILAPIAVAVLLLFIPILMMLLPLVAIISLVYWLFQVVIPGRITGKVQFATEPAVVLAGESISGFCEFTPKSTSPIQGITWTVTCTEKCVSGSGTKQKTHTHPLVSQVYELAPAGTLKSGERQRFEFKFPVPTTAHPTLKLTHNEILWSSEFRIDIPKWPDWVKEIPFVVKPTKQLQPLQDPVSPIPSPTSFTSTNNDTPASDEDRWLTQVLQQVLQSDGDTKRLEDVLDAIENQTFQVTLDLREESDELTPSLSGQADLEEDGAWLHAMDVQRNIKVALYVSGADELETLEWRKNWKGEVAIVGLDSLSQRVLMKSIAPSR
;
A
#
# COMPACT_ATOMS: atom_id res chain seq x y z
N LEU A 1 16.71 11.80 36.70
CA LEU A 1 17.12 11.70 35.31
C LEU A 1 16.74 13.00 34.61
N ALA A 2 17.68 13.64 33.90
CA ALA A 2 17.38 14.82 33.12
C ALA A 2 16.40 14.44 31.99
N THR A 3 15.33 15.21 31.81
CA THR A 3 14.38 15.01 30.73
C THR A 3 13.88 16.34 30.19
N CYS A 4 13.29 16.34 29.01
CA CYS A 4 12.65 17.50 28.43
C CYS A 4 11.46 17.08 27.59
N ARG A 5 10.47 17.96 27.49
CA ARG A 5 9.33 17.80 26.59
C ARG A 5 9.70 18.42 25.25
N ILE A 6 9.48 17.68 24.17
CA ILE A 6 9.76 18.10 22.79
C ILE A 6 8.43 18.11 22.04
N ARG A 7 8.18 19.19 21.28
CA ARG A 7 7.08 19.33 20.33
C ARG A 7 7.63 19.80 18.98
N ILE A 8 7.06 19.31 17.90
CA ILE A 8 7.38 19.72 16.53
C ILE A 8 6.15 20.40 15.96
N ASP A 9 6.28 21.66 15.59
CA ASP A 9 5.24 22.43 14.93
C ASP A 9 5.73 22.80 13.53
N PHE A 10 4.96 22.41 12.49
CA PHE A 10 5.25 22.80 11.12
C PHE A 10 4.74 24.22 10.85
N ASP A 11 5.44 24.99 10.01
CA ASP A 11 5.06 26.36 9.65
C ASP A 11 3.77 26.40 8.83
N GLU A 12 3.53 25.37 8.02
CA GLU A 12 2.32 25.22 7.22
C GLU A 12 1.37 24.19 7.86
N SER A 13 0.09 24.46 7.79
CA SER A 13 -0.96 23.54 8.25
C SER A 13 -1.06 22.30 7.34
N LYS A 14 -0.63 22.42 6.07
CA LYS A 14 -0.60 21.29 5.14
C LYS A 14 0.34 20.20 5.65
N ARG A 15 -0.07 18.96 5.45
CA ARG A 15 0.75 17.77 5.76
C ARG A 15 1.18 17.02 4.50
N PHE A 16 0.94 17.58 3.32
CA PHE A 16 1.24 17.01 2.03
C PHE A 16 2.36 17.80 1.37
N TYR A 17 3.41 17.09 0.97
CA TYR A 17 4.58 17.65 0.34
C TYR A 17 4.87 16.89 -0.95
N THR A 18 5.32 17.62 -1.95
CA THR A 18 5.89 17.02 -3.15
C THR A 18 7.26 16.44 -2.84
N GLY A 19 7.61 15.32 -3.43
CA GLY A 19 8.93 14.72 -3.24
C GLY A 19 10.08 15.71 -3.53
N GLY A 20 10.97 15.89 -2.54
CA GLY A 20 12.06 16.88 -2.59
C GLY A 20 11.67 18.29 -2.15
N GLU A 21 10.39 18.57 -1.89
CA GLU A 21 9.95 19.87 -1.37
C GLU A 21 10.50 20.11 0.04
N PRO A 22 10.94 21.34 0.38
CA PRO A 22 11.41 21.65 1.72
C PRO A 22 10.24 21.68 2.72
N ILE A 23 10.46 21.06 3.88
CA ILE A 23 9.58 21.12 5.04
C ILE A 23 10.21 21.99 6.11
N SER A 24 9.48 22.98 6.64
CA SER A 24 9.94 23.90 7.66
C SER A 24 9.01 23.93 8.86
N GLY A 25 9.56 24.35 10.00
CA GLY A 25 8.83 24.40 11.25
C GLY A 25 9.73 24.77 12.41
N LYS A 26 9.23 24.50 13.63
CA LYS A 26 9.93 24.75 14.87
C LYS A 26 9.93 23.53 15.75
N VAL A 27 11.09 23.26 16.38
CA VAL A 27 11.20 22.34 17.49
C VAL A 27 11.08 23.15 18.78
N ILE A 28 10.10 22.83 19.60
CA ILE A 28 9.84 23.48 20.87
C ILE A 28 10.29 22.53 21.98
N VAL A 29 11.16 23.02 22.86
CA VAL A 29 11.73 22.23 23.94
C VAL A 29 11.49 22.93 25.27
N VAL A 30 10.97 22.17 26.25
CA VAL A 30 10.83 22.61 27.64
C VAL A 30 11.56 21.60 28.52
N PRO A 31 12.76 21.96 29.04
CA PRO A 31 13.51 21.07 29.92
C PRO A 31 12.89 21.04 31.32
N ASP A 32 12.89 19.88 31.95
CA ASP A 32 12.35 19.70 33.31
C ASP A 32 13.37 20.07 34.39
N ASN A 33 14.67 20.10 34.04
CA ASN A 33 15.78 20.47 34.92
C ASN A 33 16.81 21.29 34.13
N ASP A 34 17.65 22.02 34.86
CA ASP A 34 18.82 22.66 34.25
C ASP A 34 19.75 21.57 33.69
N VAL A 35 20.02 21.62 32.41
CA VAL A 35 20.75 20.55 31.72
C VAL A 35 21.56 21.04 30.53
N ARG A 36 22.76 20.47 30.36
CA ARG A 36 23.58 20.65 29.16
C ARG A 36 23.06 19.75 28.04
N CYS A 37 22.52 20.33 26.98
CA CYS A 37 22.21 19.60 25.75
C CYS A 37 23.47 19.51 24.88
N LYS A 38 23.89 18.30 24.57
CA LYS A 38 25.06 18.03 23.70
C LYS A 38 24.72 18.07 22.20
N GLY A 39 23.44 18.28 21.86
CA GLY A 39 22.95 18.42 20.50
C GLY A 39 21.46 18.19 20.43
N LEU A 40 20.71 19.20 20.03
CA LEU A 40 19.33 19.03 19.56
C LEU A 40 19.40 18.80 18.05
N VAL A 41 19.11 17.57 17.63
CA VAL A 41 19.18 17.15 16.22
C VAL A 41 17.76 16.99 15.70
N VAL A 42 17.51 17.55 14.53
CA VAL A 42 16.28 17.27 13.76
C VAL A 42 16.66 16.53 12.49
N ARG A 43 15.89 15.50 12.12
CA ARG A 43 16.10 14.74 10.89
C ARG A 43 14.80 14.47 10.17
N CYS A 44 14.87 14.43 8.84
CA CYS A 44 13.81 13.97 7.97
C CYS A 44 14.15 12.56 7.46
N PHE A 45 13.23 11.63 7.58
CA PHE A 45 13.43 10.24 7.14
C PHE A 45 12.11 9.59 6.75
N TRP A 46 12.20 8.50 6.03
CA TRP A 46 11.08 7.61 5.75
C TRP A 46 11.37 6.21 6.25
N ALA A 47 10.31 5.45 6.54
CA ALA A 47 10.42 4.06 6.94
C ALA A 47 9.24 3.25 6.39
N THR A 48 9.53 1.98 6.05
CA THR A 48 8.48 1.00 5.77
C THR A 48 8.04 0.32 7.05
N HIS A 49 6.76 0.06 7.15
CA HIS A 49 6.19 -0.78 8.21
C HIS A 49 5.09 -1.67 7.60
N GLY A 50 4.63 -2.64 8.37
CA GLY A 50 3.72 -3.67 7.91
C GLY A 50 4.31 -5.06 8.09
N ARG A 51 4.05 -5.96 7.16
CA ARG A 51 4.43 -7.38 7.31
C ARG A 51 5.87 -7.70 6.89
N GLY A 52 6.48 -6.84 6.09
CA GLY A 52 7.86 -6.99 5.62
C GLY A 52 8.90 -6.51 6.64
N ASN A 53 10.16 -6.84 6.39
CA ASN A 53 11.26 -6.23 7.14
C ASN A 53 11.28 -4.73 6.91
N VAL A 54 11.57 -3.98 7.98
CA VAL A 54 11.65 -2.52 7.93
C VAL A 54 12.80 -2.09 7.03
N THR A 55 12.51 -1.19 6.11
CA THR A 55 13.49 -0.45 5.31
C THR A 55 13.31 1.02 5.63
N GLN A 56 14.40 1.74 5.84
CA GLN A 56 14.34 3.17 6.14
C GLN A 56 15.42 3.94 5.37
N GLY A 57 15.16 5.21 5.12
CA GLY A 57 16.12 6.11 4.51
C GLY A 57 16.08 7.49 5.15
N GLN A 58 17.23 8.00 5.58
CA GLN A 58 17.35 9.37 6.06
C GLN A 58 17.61 10.28 4.87
N THR A 59 16.87 11.41 4.82
CA THR A 59 16.95 12.35 3.71
C THR A 59 17.78 13.57 4.08
N ASP A 60 17.50 14.15 5.24
CA ASP A 60 18.16 15.38 5.69
C ASP A 60 18.30 15.40 7.21
N THR A 61 19.24 16.19 7.72
CA THR A 61 19.46 16.36 9.15
C THR A 61 20.12 17.70 9.46
N ALA A 62 19.74 18.29 10.59
CA ALA A 62 20.32 19.52 11.08
C ALA A 62 20.52 19.46 12.60
N VAL A 63 21.60 20.08 13.08
CA VAL A 63 21.81 20.34 14.51
C VAL A 63 21.28 21.74 14.80
N LEU A 64 20.25 21.82 15.65
CA LEU A 64 19.57 23.08 15.95
C LEU A 64 20.17 23.81 17.15
N PHE A 65 20.73 23.06 18.11
CA PHE A 65 21.25 23.65 19.33
C PHE A 65 22.28 22.74 20.00
N ASP A 66 23.27 23.36 20.63
CA ASP A 66 24.21 22.76 21.56
C ASP A 66 24.52 23.81 22.64
N GLY A 67 24.14 23.54 23.90
CA GLY A 67 24.23 24.53 24.96
C GLY A 67 23.48 24.12 26.22
N ASP A 68 23.37 25.06 27.15
CA ASP A 68 22.72 24.85 28.43
C ASP A 68 21.23 25.31 28.35
N TRP A 69 20.35 24.49 28.89
CA TRP A 69 18.94 24.78 29.07
C TRP A 69 18.61 25.00 30.52
N ILE A 70 17.73 25.97 30.77
CA ILE A 70 17.21 26.31 32.10
C ILE A 70 15.86 25.62 32.26
N SER A 71 15.65 24.98 33.41
CA SER A 71 14.42 24.30 33.79
C SER A 71 13.17 25.19 33.61
N GLY A 72 12.13 24.60 33.02
CA GLY A 72 10.83 25.26 32.82
C GLY A 72 10.78 26.35 31.76
N LYS A 73 11.92 26.75 31.18
CA LYS A 73 11.94 27.76 30.11
C LYS A 73 11.63 27.10 28.78
N GLU A 74 10.74 27.71 27.98
CA GLU A 74 10.45 27.28 26.63
C GLU A 74 11.50 27.82 25.66
N TYR A 75 12.03 26.93 24.82
CA TYR A 75 12.96 27.23 23.74
C TYR A 75 12.37 26.84 22.42
N GLN A 76 12.49 27.70 21.40
CA GLN A 76 11.99 27.45 20.04
C GLN A 76 13.14 27.49 19.04
N TYR A 77 13.32 26.43 18.27
CA TYR A 77 14.38 26.29 17.29
C TYR A 77 13.76 26.06 15.90
N PRO A 78 13.88 27.04 14.97
CA PRO A 78 13.40 26.85 13.61
C PRO A 78 14.25 25.79 12.88
N PHE A 79 13.59 25.05 12.00
CA PHE A 79 14.26 24.12 11.10
C PHE A 79 13.73 24.25 9.68
N LYS A 80 14.55 23.84 8.72
CA LYS A 80 14.19 23.63 7.32
C LYS A 80 14.96 22.43 6.82
N LEU A 81 14.23 21.39 6.35
CA LEU A 81 14.79 20.13 5.86
C LEU A 81 14.20 19.83 4.49
N ASN A 82 14.89 19.03 3.70
CA ASN A 82 14.35 18.55 2.43
C ASN A 82 13.65 17.20 2.64
N THR A 83 12.46 17.05 2.05
CA THR A 83 11.75 15.77 2.04
C THR A 83 12.41 14.79 1.09
N ALA A 84 12.09 13.50 1.23
CA ALA A 84 12.54 12.50 0.28
C ALA A 84 11.87 12.73 -1.09
N ALA A 85 12.64 12.66 -2.17
CA ALA A 85 12.05 12.63 -3.51
C ALA A 85 11.36 11.28 -3.79
N TRP A 86 11.82 10.21 -3.14
CA TRP A 86 11.35 8.84 -3.26
C TRP A 86 11.69 8.03 -1.99
N PRO A 87 10.90 7.03 -1.56
CA PRO A 87 9.62 6.58 -2.10
C PRO A 87 8.46 7.55 -1.77
N PRO A 88 7.30 7.45 -2.44
CA PRO A 88 6.09 8.15 -2.01
C PRO A 88 5.52 7.51 -0.74
N THR A 89 4.71 8.26 0.01
CA THR A 89 3.87 7.70 1.05
C THR A 89 2.94 6.66 0.43
N HIS A 90 2.84 5.51 1.06
CA HIS A 90 1.99 4.41 0.60
C HIS A 90 1.37 3.70 1.79
N TYR A 91 0.08 3.41 1.69
CA TYR A 91 -0.66 2.61 2.66
C TYR A 91 -1.31 1.44 1.93
N GLY A 92 -0.78 0.25 2.17
CA GLY A 92 -1.25 -1.00 1.57
C GLY A 92 -1.68 -2.02 2.60
N ASN A 93 -1.87 -3.25 2.13
CA ASN A 93 -2.24 -4.37 3.00
C ASN A 93 -1.03 -5.04 3.67
N LEU A 94 0.11 -5.05 2.99
CA LEU A 94 1.35 -5.65 3.48
C LEU A 94 2.45 -4.63 3.70
N ILE A 95 2.42 -3.51 2.99
CA ILE A 95 3.48 -2.52 2.95
C ILE A 95 2.88 -1.15 3.23
N ASN A 96 3.45 -0.45 4.20
CA ASN A 96 3.21 0.96 4.42
C ASN A 96 4.53 1.71 4.32
N VAL A 97 4.51 2.91 3.77
CA VAL A 97 5.66 3.83 3.70
C VAL A 97 5.23 5.15 4.30
N SER A 98 5.83 5.50 5.42
CA SER A 98 5.56 6.76 6.12
C SER A 98 6.80 7.65 6.18
N HIS A 99 6.57 8.96 6.21
CA HIS A 99 7.60 9.99 6.29
C HIS A 99 7.52 10.76 7.60
N PHE A 100 8.66 11.07 8.18
CA PHE A 100 8.75 11.62 9.51
C PHE A 100 9.77 12.76 9.60
N VAL A 101 9.44 13.75 10.43
CA VAL A 101 10.42 14.64 11.05
C VAL A 101 10.59 14.19 12.49
N GLU A 102 11.81 13.88 12.90
CA GLU A 102 12.14 13.52 14.29
C GLU A 102 13.09 14.54 14.88
N ALA A 103 12.77 15.05 16.07
CA ALA A 103 13.65 15.84 16.88
C ALA A 103 14.15 15.02 18.08
N GLN A 104 15.46 14.97 18.30
CA GLN A 104 16.11 14.24 19.38
C GLN A 104 17.07 15.17 20.14
N ALA A 105 16.95 15.21 21.46
CA ALA A 105 17.87 15.95 22.32
C ALA A 105 18.85 14.97 22.98
N LYS A 106 20.16 15.20 22.78
CA LYS A 106 21.23 14.39 23.40
C LYS A 106 21.53 14.96 24.79
N LEU A 107 21.07 14.28 25.82
CA LEU A 107 21.24 14.67 27.22
C LEU A 107 22.23 13.76 27.94
N PRO A 108 23.13 14.30 28.82
CA PRO A 108 24.03 13.48 29.60
C PRO A 108 23.28 12.65 30.64
N TRP A 109 23.66 11.40 30.79
CA TRP A 109 23.13 10.47 31.80
C TRP A 109 21.60 10.23 31.76
N ALA A 110 20.99 10.42 30.58
CA ALA A 110 19.57 10.21 30.35
C ALA A 110 19.34 9.39 29.06
N MET A 111 18.17 8.77 28.91
CA MET A 111 17.71 8.32 27.62
C MET A 111 17.37 9.57 26.80
N ASP A 112 17.96 9.70 25.61
CA ASP A 112 17.75 10.85 24.73
C ASP A 112 16.26 11.02 24.38
N PRO A 113 15.58 12.06 24.89
CA PRO A 113 14.17 12.28 24.56
C PRO A 113 14.03 12.61 23.07
N LYS A 114 13.01 12.04 22.44
CA LYS A 114 12.71 12.25 21.04
C LYS A 114 11.22 12.44 20.79
N LYS A 115 10.89 13.16 19.75
CA LYS A 115 9.54 13.34 19.23
C LYS A 115 9.56 13.21 17.74
N THR A 116 8.55 12.52 17.20
CA THR A 116 8.35 12.29 15.77
C THR A 116 7.03 12.93 15.35
N ALA A 117 7.03 13.56 14.18
CA ALA A 117 5.84 14.09 13.52
C ALA A 117 5.78 13.54 12.09
N GLU A 118 4.65 12.99 11.71
CA GLU A 118 4.42 12.35 10.42
C GLU A 118 3.90 13.35 9.39
N PHE A 119 4.23 13.14 8.11
CA PHE A 119 3.73 13.90 6.97
C PHE A 119 3.68 13.00 5.72
N THR A 120 2.95 13.44 4.71
CA THR A 120 2.75 12.70 3.45
C THR A 120 3.64 13.25 2.35
N VAL A 121 4.24 12.35 1.57
CA VAL A 121 5.02 12.69 0.37
C VAL A 121 4.32 12.14 -0.86
N ILE A 122 4.02 13.03 -1.80
CA ILE A 122 3.49 12.69 -3.12
C ILE A 122 4.67 12.67 -4.09
N ALA A 123 4.94 11.52 -4.72
CA ALA A 123 6.01 11.44 -5.70
C ALA A 123 5.57 12.04 -7.04
N ILE A 124 6.44 12.87 -7.60
CA ILE A 124 6.28 13.36 -8.98
C ILE A 124 7.11 12.52 -9.95
N GLU A 125 8.24 11.98 -9.51
CA GLU A 125 9.17 11.26 -10.37
C GLU A 125 9.85 10.12 -9.60
N ALA A 126 9.83 8.91 -10.17
CA ALA A 126 10.61 7.80 -9.64
C ALA A 126 12.05 7.89 -10.16
N PRO A 127 13.09 7.75 -9.30
CA PRO A 127 14.47 7.71 -9.77
C PRO A 127 14.70 6.52 -10.70
N GLU A 128 15.53 6.70 -11.73
CA GLU A 128 15.82 5.66 -12.73
C GLU A 128 16.47 4.41 -12.13
N ASN A 129 17.15 4.52 -10.98
CA ASN A 129 17.86 3.44 -10.31
C ASN A 129 17.53 3.42 -8.81
N SER A 130 16.34 3.00 -8.44
CA SER A 130 15.93 2.89 -7.03
C SER A 130 16.21 1.49 -6.41
N ALA A 131 17.27 0.80 -6.84
CA ALA A 131 17.76 -0.35 -6.10
C ALA A 131 18.66 0.15 -4.96
N PRO A 132 18.29 -0.01 -3.68
CA PRO A 132 19.18 0.31 -2.58
C PRO A 132 20.42 -0.57 -2.67
N ALA A 133 21.60 0.05 -2.50
CA ALA A 133 22.84 -0.70 -2.35
C ALA A 133 22.68 -1.65 -1.15
N THR A 134 22.71 -2.93 -1.41
CA THR A 134 22.74 -3.94 -0.35
C THR A 134 24.02 -3.74 0.44
N PRO A 135 23.97 -3.57 1.78
CA PRO A 135 25.19 -3.59 2.58
C PRO A 135 25.77 -5.00 2.46
N THR A 136 26.85 -5.13 1.72
CA THR A 136 27.62 -6.36 1.67
C THR A 136 28.32 -6.53 3.02
N VAL A 137 27.69 -7.28 3.91
CA VAL A 137 28.38 -7.75 5.11
C VAL A 137 29.44 -8.76 4.66
N ASN A 138 30.67 -8.30 4.63
CA ASN A 138 31.78 -9.12 4.19
C ASN A 138 32.21 -10.05 5.34
N ASN A 139 31.53 -11.18 5.47
CA ASN A 139 31.83 -12.21 6.46
C ASN A 139 32.99 -13.11 6.00
N PHE A 140 34.11 -12.51 5.59
CA PHE A 140 35.30 -13.19 5.11
C PHE A 140 35.78 -14.28 6.09
N TRP A 141 35.86 -13.98 7.37
CA TRP A 141 36.32 -14.90 8.41
C TRP A 141 35.37 -16.08 8.64
N VAL A 142 34.05 -15.85 8.55
CA VAL A 142 33.05 -16.92 8.67
C VAL A 142 33.13 -17.87 7.47
N LYS A 143 33.39 -17.35 6.26
CA LYS A 143 33.60 -18.16 5.06
C LYS A 143 34.87 -19.00 5.14
N LEU A 144 35.94 -18.46 5.72
CA LEU A 144 37.23 -19.15 5.83
C LEU A 144 37.18 -20.37 6.79
N ILE A 145 36.38 -20.32 7.85
CA ILE A 145 36.27 -21.41 8.85
C ILE A 145 35.24 -22.46 8.40
N LEU A 146 34.13 -22.02 7.79
CA LEU A 146 33.04 -22.92 7.38
C LEU A 146 33.31 -23.63 6.02
N ALA A 147 34.17 -23.07 5.16
CA ALA A 147 34.45 -23.65 3.87
C ALA A 147 35.04 -25.07 3.92
N PRO A 148 36.08 -25.36 4.73
CA PRO A 148 36.65 -26.71 4.81
C PRO A 148 35.69 -27.72 5.43
N ILE A 149 34.86 -27.30 6.40
CA ILE A 149 33.83 -28.16 7.01
C ILE A 149 32.74 -28.47 5.99
N ALA A 150 32.30 -27.47 5.23
CA ALA A 150 31.32 -27.65 4.17
C ALA A 150 31.84 -28.58 3.06
N VAL A 151 33.12 -28.46 2.69
CA VAL A 151 33.77 -29.35 1.71
C VAL A 151 33.84 -30.77 2.25
N ALA A 152 34.24 -30.98 3.49
CA ALA A 152 34.30 -32.30 4.12
C ALA A 152 32.92 -32.98 4.17
N VAL A 153 31.89 -32.24 4.58
CA VAL A 153 30.47 -32.71 4.57
C VAL A 153 30.03 -33.00 3.14
N LEU A 154 30.33 -32.12 2.18
CA LEU A 154 29.99 -32.32 0.77
C LEU A 154 30.64 -33.62 0.20
N LEU A 155 31.91 -33.88 0.52
CA LEU A 155 32.61 -35.09 0.09
C LEU A 155 31.98 -36.37 0.64
N LEU A 156 31.44 -36.34 1.85
CA LEU A 156 30.74 -37.43 2.51
C LEU A 156 29.38 -37.73 1.83
N PHE A 157 28.73 -36.69 1.26
CA PHE A 157 27.45 -36.83 0.58
C PHE A 157 27.58 -37.04 -0.95
N ILE A 158 28.78 -36.93 -1.54
CA ILE A 158 28.99 -37.15 -2.98
C ILE A 158 28.41 -38.51 -3.47
N PRO A 159 28.60 -39.67 -2.81
CA PRO A 159 28.03 -40.92 -3.28
C PRO A 159 26.49 -40.91 -3.31
N ILE A 160 25.87 -40.31 -2.30
CA ILE A 160 24.41 -40.16 -2.21
C ILE A 160 23.92 -39.18 -3.27
N LEU A 161 24.62 -38.06 -3.45
CA LEU A 161 24.31 -37.07 -4.47
C LEU A 161 24.43 -37.65 -5.87
N MET A 162 25.49 -38.45 -6.16
CA MET A 162 25.69 -39.14 -7.44
C MET A 162 24.58 -40.15 -7.71
N MET A 163 24.04 -40.79 -6.69
CA MET A 163 22.89 -41.71 -6.83
C MET A 163 21.57 -40.97 -7.08
N LEU A 164 21.42 -39.79 -6.52
CA LEU A 164 20.19 -38.93 -6.65
C LEU A 164 20.20 -38.08 -7.92
N LEU A 165 21.39 -37.73 -8.46
CA LEU A 165 21.52 -36.88 -9.64
C LEU A 165 20.72 -37.39 -10.86
N PRO A 166 20.78 -38.68 -11.25
CA PRO A 166 19.99 -39.17 -12.38
C PRO A 166 18.48 -39.10 -12.12
N LEU A 167 18.04 -39.32 -10.86
CA LEU A 167 16.64 -39.20 -10.48
C LEU A 167 16.15 -37.72 -10.58
N VAL A 168 16.94 -36.79 -10.07
CA VAL A 168 16.64 -35.36 -10.19
C VAL A 168 16.65 -34.91 -11.64
N ALA A 169 17.59 -35.41 -12.44
CA ALA A 169 17.64 -35.12 -13.87
C ALA A 169 16.42 -35.66 -14.63
N ILE A 170 15.95 -36.88 -14.30
CA ILE A 170 14.74 -37.45 -14.90
C ILE A 170 13.52 -36.63 -14.49
N ILE A 171 13.37 -36.32 -13.20
CA ILE A 171 12.25 -35.49 -12.68
C ILE A 171 12.26 -34.12 -13.37
N SER A 172 13.43 -33.47 -13.45
CA SER A 172 13.58 -32.18 -14.12
C SER A 172 13.24 -32.25 -15.62
N LEU A 173 13.66 -33.32 -16.28
CA LEU A 173 13.35 -33.56 -17.70
C LEU A 173 11.85 -33.77 -17.91
N VAL A 174 11.21 -34.58 -17.07
CA VAL A 174 9.76 -34.82 -17.12
C VAL A 174 9.01 -33.53 -16.85
N TYR A 175 9.40 -32.78 -15.84
CA TYR A 175 8.82 -31.45 -15.51
C TYR A 175 8.97 -30.52 -16.70
N TRP A 176 10.16 -30.41 -17.30
CA TRP A 176 10.40 -29.55 -18.45
C TRP A 176 9.58 -29.97 -19.68
N LEU A 177 9.47 -31.27 -19.94
CA LEU A 177 8.62 -31.80 -21.00
C LEU A 177 7.15 -31.39 -20.80
N PHE A 178 6.63 -31.53 -19.58
CA PHE A 178 5.25 -31.20 -19.28
C PHE A 178 5.01 -29.69 -19.36
N GLN A 179 5.84 -28.87 -18.75
CA GLN A 179 5.60 -27.45 -18.61
C GLN A 179 5.95 -26.60 -19.84
N VAL A 180 6.91 -27.06 -20.63
CA VAL A 180 7.44 -26.25 -21.76
C VAL A 180 7.15 -26.88 -23.11
N VAL A 181 7.45 -28.18 -23.26
CA VAL A 181 7.38 -28.83 -24.59
C VAL A 181 5.94 -29.08 -25.02
N ILE A 182 5.09 -29.57 -24.13
CA ILE A 182 3.72 -29.93 -24.49
C ILE A 182 2.87 -28.70 -24.82
N PRO A 183 2.79 -27.67 -23.98
CA PRO A 183 2.06 -26.44 -24.34
C PRO A 183 2.60 -25.83 -25.64
N GLY A 184 3.92 -25.75 -25.78
CA GLY A 184 4.57 -25.22 -27.00
C GLY A 184 4.31 -26.03 -28.28
N ARG A 185 4.01 -27.33 -28.18
CA ARG A 185 3.58 -28.16 -29.33
C ARG A 185 2.14 -27.87 -29.74
N ILE A 186 1.28 -27.50 -28.78
CA ILE A 186 -0.12 -27.15 -29.04
C ILE A 186 -0.19 -25.71 -29.60
N THR A 187 0.33 -24.73 -28.89
CA THR A 187 0.20 -23.32 -29.25
C THR A 187 1.14 -22.87 -30.36
N GLY A 188 2.25 -23.58 -30.56
CA GLY A 188 3.31 -23.15 -31.47
C GLY A 188 4.14 -22.01 -30.88
N LYS A 189 4.68 -21.15 -31.75
CA LYS A 189 5.44 -19.98 -31.34
C LYS A 189 4.46 -18.84 -31.01
N VAL A 190 4.36 -18.50 -29.73
CA VAL A 190 3.54 -17.40 -29.25
C VAL A 190 4.37 -16.13 -29.17
N GLN A 191 3.89 -15.06 -29.80
CA GLN A 191 4.40 -13.70 -29.66
C GLN A 191 3.45 -12.93 -28.76
N PHE A 192 3.93 -12.59 -27.58
CA PHE A 192 3.19 -11.78 -26.62
C PHE A 192 4.04 -10.54 -26.29
N ALA A 193 3.50 -9.37 -26.53
CA ALA A 193 4.15 -8.09 -26.28
C ALA A 193 3.17 -7.10 -25.66
N THR A 194 3.66 -6.31 -24.74
CA THR A 194 2.95 -5.19 -24.11
C THR A 194 3.79 -3.93 -24.23
N GLU A 195 3.14 -2.83 -24.58
CA GLU A 195 3.77 -1.52 -24.76
C GLU A 195 2.87 -0.41 -24.18
N PRO A 196 3.47 0.64 -23.58
CA PRO A 196 4.89 0.82 -23.30
C PRO A 196 5.33 -0.02 -22.07
N ALA A 197 6.64 -0.33 -21.96
CA ALA A 197 7.21 -0.99 -20.79
C ALA A 197 7.20 -0.09 -19.52
N VAL A 198 7.07 1.22 -19.71
CA VAL A 198 6.93 2.24 -18.66
C VAL A 198 5.74 3.11 -19.02
N VAL A 199 4.76 3.20 -18.14
CA VAL A 199 3.51 3.94 -18.33
C VAL A 199 3.31 4.91 -17.16
N LEU A 200 2.72 6.07 -17.41
CA LEU A 200 2.31 6.99 -16.36
C LEU A 200 0.92 6.59 -15.83
N ALA A 201 0.68 6.82 -14.55
CA ALA A 201 -0.67 6.73 -13.99
C ALA A 201 -1.61 7.66 -14.79
N GLY A 202 -2.75 7.14 -15.22
CA GLY A 202 -3.69 7.82 -16.12
C GLY A 202 -3.51 7.51 -17.61
N GLU A 203 -2.39 6.90 -18.02
CA GLU A 203 -2.19 6.44 -19.39
C GLU A 203 -2.69 5.00 -19.58
N SER A 204 -2.44 4.41 -20.74
CA SER A 204 -2.86 3.04 -21.04
C SER A 204 -1.68 2.18 -21.46
N ILE A 205 -1.67 0.94 -20.96
CA ILE A 205 -0.85 -0.12 -21.53
C ILE A 205 -1.66 -0.87 -22.57
N SER A 206 -1.07 -1.17 -23.71
CA SER A 206 -1.67 -1.96 -24.78
C SER A 206 -0.73 -3.07 -25.20
N GLY A 207 -1.25 -4.04 -25.91
CA GLY A 207 -0.43 -5.12 -26.38
C GLY A 207 -1.17 -6.05 -27.33
N PHE A 208 -0.47 -7.07 -27.78
CA PHE A 208 -1.05 -8.12 -28.58
C PHE A 208 -0.46 -9.47 -28.21
N CYS A 209 -1.24 -10.50 -28.46
CA CYS A 209 -0.77 -11.86 -28.48
C CYS A 209 -1.10 -12.49 -29.83
N GLU A 210 -0.12 -13.10 -30.44
CA GLU A 210 -0.25 -13.75 -31.74
C GLU A 210 0.43 -15.12 -31.73
N PHE A 211 -0.27 -16.14 -32.23
CA PHE A 211 0.27 -17.48 -32.38
C PHE A 211 -0.45 -18.28 -33.46
N THR A 212 0.21 -19.32 -33.93
CA THR A 212 -0.36 -20.28 -34.89
C THR A 212 -0.25 -21.66 -34.28
N PRO A 213 -1.36 -22.31 -33.86
CA PRO A 213 -1.36 -23.65 -33.29
C PRO A 213 -0.76 -24.65 -34.25
N LYS A 214 0.06 -25.55 -33.71
CA LYS A 214 0.66 -26.65 -34.50
C LYS A 214 -0.21 -27.89 -34.53
N SER A 215 -1.14 -28.02 -33.59
CA SER A 215 -2.10 -29.11 -33.49
C SER A 215 -3.49 -28.60 -33.20
N THR A 216 -4.51 -29.30 -33.70
CA THR A 216 -5.89 -29.01 -33.30
C THR A 216 -6.08 -29.51 -31.89
N SER A 217 -6.50 -28.61 -30.98
CA SER A 217 -6.63 -28.89 -29.54
C SER A 217 -7.76 -28.11 -28.91
N PRO A 218 -8.53 -28.72 -27.99
CA PRO A 218 -9.50 -27.96 -27.20
C PRO A 218 -8.80 -27.00 -26.26
N ILE A 219 -9.43 -25.87 -25.96
CA ILE A 219 -9.07 -24.92 -24.90
C ILE A 219 -10.27 -24.62 -24.02
N GLN A 220 -10.04 -24.29 -22.76
CA GLN A 220 -11.09 -23.81 -21.84
C GLN A 220 -11.26 -22.30 -21.90
N GLY A 221 -10.27 -21.58 -22.41
CA GLY A 221 -10.34 -20.15 -22.62
C GLY A 221 -8.97 -19.54 -22.87
N ILE A 222 -9.00 -18.28 -23.29
CA ILE A 222 -7.80 -17.43 -23.39
C ILE A 222 -8.08 -16.19 -22.57
N THR A 223 -7.20 -15.92 -21.60
CA THR A 223 -7.33 -14.78 -20.72
C THR A 223 -6.09 -13.90 -20.74
N TRP A 224 -6.32 -12.63 -20.53
CA TRP A 224 -5.29 -11.65 -20.27
C TRP A 224 -5.56 -11.01 -18.91
N THR A 225 -4.56 -10.99 -18.03
CA THR A 225 -4.70 -10.49 -16.67
C THR A 225 -3.68 -9.39 -16.42
N VAL A 226 -4.14 -8.28 -15.86
CA VAL A 226 -3.25 -7.21 -15.35
C VAL A 226 -3.32 -7.22 -13.84
N THR A 227 -2.16 -7.31 -13.20
CA THR A 227 -2.06 -7.33 -11.73
C THR A 227 -1.11 -6.26 -11.22
N CYS A 228 -1.47 -5.68 -10.08
CA CYS A 228 -0.57 -4.92 -9.21
C CYS A 228 -0.47 -5.71 -7.91
N THR A 229 0.74 -6.08 -7.51
CA THR A 229 0.95 -6.94 -6.35
C THR A 229 1.92 -6.30 -5.38
N GLU A 230 1.51 -6.22 -4.10
CA GLU A 230 2.43 -6.01 -3.00
C GLU A 230 3.18 -7.30 -2.72
N LYS A 231 4.49 -7.19 -2.58
CA LYS A 231 5.36 -8.30 -2.21
C LYS A 231 6.33 -7.84 -1.14
N CYS A 232 6.31 -8.50 0.00
CA CYS A 232 7.25 -8.21 1.07
C CYS A 232 7.92 -9.46 1.61
N VAL A 233 9.09 -9.26 2.21
CA VAL A 233 9.89 -10.34 2.79
C VAL A 233 10.11 -10.07 4.27
N SER A 234 9.71 -11.00 5.13
CA SER A 234 9.91 -10.95 6.57
C SER A 234 10.92 -11.99 7.05
N GLY A 235 11.60 -11.69 8.16
CA GLY A 235 12.60 -12.58 8.76
C GLY A 235 13.97 -12.50 8.07
N SER A 236 14.89 -13.36 8.51
CA SER A 236 16.27 -13.39 8.01
C SER A 236 16.80 -14.82 7.84
N GLY A 237 17.78 -15.01 6.97
CA GLY A 237 18.41 -16.30 6.71
C GLY A 237 17.41 -17.37 6.28
N THR A 238 17.46 -18.54 6.92
CA THR A 238 16.58 -19.69 6.61
C THR A 238 15.13 -19.53 7.08
N LYS A 239 14.84 -18.49 7.88
CA LYS A 239 13.48 -18.17 8.38
C LYS A 239 12.79 -17.09 7.54
N GLN A 240 13.35 -16.73 6.41
CA GLN A 240 12.74 -15.76 5.51
C GLN A 240 11.42 -16.28 4.95
N LYS A 241 10.38 -15.41 4.96
CA LYS A 241 9.07 -15.68 4.36
C LYS A 241 8.70 -14.54 3.42
N THR A 242 8.26 -14.90 2.23
CA THR A 242 7.70 -13.95 1.26
C THR A 242 6.18 -13.93 1.39
N HIS A 243 5.62 -12.74 1.43
CA HIS A 243 4.18 -12.49 1.45
C HIS A 243 3.81 -11.69 0.21
N THR A 244 2.69 -12.02 -0.40
CA THR A 244 2.16 -11.34 -1.58
C THR A 244 0.69 -11.01 -1.39
N HIS A 245 0.27 -9.84 -1.85
CA HIS A 245 -1.14 -9.42 -1.84
C HIS A 245 -1.45 -8.67 -3.13
N PRO A 246 -2.49 -9.05 -3.89
CA PRO A 246 -2.90 -8.31 -5.07
C PRO A 246 -3.64 -7.03 -4.66
N LEU A 247 -3.14 -5.87 -5.10
CA LEU A 247 -3.82 -4.58 -4.97
C LEU A 247 -4.83 -4.36 -6.11
N VAL A 248 -4.45 -4.81 -7.31
CA VAL A 248 -5.30 -4.77 -8.50
C VAL A 248 -5.20 -6.14 -9.18
N SER A 249 -6.32 -6.67 -9.59
CA SER A 249 -6.38 -7.88 -10.42
C SER A 249 -7.56 -7.75 -11.39
N GLN A 250 -7.25 -7.52 -12.67
CA GLN A 250 -8.24 -7.39 -13.73
C GLN A 250 -8.03 -8.49 -14.75
N VAL A 251 -9.03 -9.33 -14.92
CA VAL A 251 -9.02 -10.45 -15.86
C VAL A 251 -9.92 -10.12 -17.04
N TYR A 252 -9.39 -10.26 -18.23
CA TYR A 252 -10.12 -10.10 -19.50
C TYR A 252 -10.18 -11.43 -20.22
N GLU A 253 -11.37 -11.89 -20.51
CA GLU A 253 -11.59 -13.05 -21.36
C GLU A 253 -11.44 -12.61 -22.83
N LEU A 254 -10.41 -13.13 -23.52
CA LEU A 254 -10.13 -12.81 -24.91
C LEU A 254 -10.79 -13.82 -25.87
N ALA A 255 -10.92 -15.07 -25.43
CA ALA A 255 -11.69 -16.09 -26.14
C ALA A 255 -12.30 -17.10 -25.15
N PRO A 256 -13.55 -17.52 -25.34
CA PRO A 256 -14.18 -18.56 -24.53
C PRO A 256 -13.64 -19.96 -24.86
N ALA A 257 -14.14 -20.95 -24.13
CA ALA A 257 -13.86 -22.35 -24.41
C ALA A 257 -14.18 -22.71 -25.87
N GLY A 258 -13.26 -23.44 -26.51
CA GLY A 258 -13.38 -23.76 -27.92
C GLY A 258 -12.30 -24.71 -28.41
N THR A 259 -12.08 -24.74 -29.72
CA THR A 259 -11.05 -25.55 -30.34
C THR A 259 -10.11 -24.68 -31.17
N LEU A 260 -8.83 -24.68 -30.83
CA LEU A 260 -7.77 -24.14 -31.68
C LEU A 260 -7.54 -25.07 -32.84
N LYS A 261 -7.63 -24.60 -34.08
CA LYS A 261 -7.36 -25.36 -35.29
C LYS A 261 -5.89 -25.22 -35.68
N SER A 262 -5.27 -26.33 -36.04
CA SER A 262 -3.89 -26.36 -36.53
C SER A 262 -3.71 -25.46 -37.76
N GLY A 263 -2.70 -24.58 -37.74
CA GLY A 263 -2.35 -23.67 -38.84
C GLY A 263 -3.20 -22.41 -38.93
N GLU A 264 -4.24 -22.25 -38.11
CA GLU A 264 -5.07 -21.04 -38.08
C GLU A 264 -4.41 -19.98 -37.18
N ARG A 265 -4.03 -18.83 -37.78
CA ARG A 265 -3.40 -17.74 -37.03
C ARG A 265 -4.42 -17.10 -36.10
N GLN A 266 -4.06 -17.01 -34.83
CA GLN A 266 -4.83 -16.34 -33.77
C GLN A 266 -4.12 -15.06 -33.40
N ARG A 267 -4.87 -13.93 -33.31
CA ARG A 267 -4.35 -12.63 -32.88
C ARG A 267 -5.36 -11.94 -31.98
N PHE A 268 -4.92 -11.54 -30.80
CA PHE A 268 -5.69 -10.84 -29.80
C PHE A 268 -4.99 -9.51 -29.49
N GLU A 269 -5.74 -8.43 -29.53
CA GLU A 269 -5.28 -7.10 -29.13
C GLU A 269 -6.01 -6.72 -27.83
N PHE A 270 -5.31 -6.04 -26.92
CA PHE A 270 -5.86 -5.66 -25.63
C PHE A 270 -5.31 -4.30 -25.20
N LYS A 271 -6.07 -3.63 -24.33
CA LYS A 271 -5.72 -2.34 -23.77
C LYS A 271 -6.25 -2.24 -22.34
N PHE A 272 -5.41 -1.76 -21.42
CA PHE A 272 -5.77 -1.49 -20.03
C PHE A 272 -5.48 -0.03 -19.70
N PRO A 273 -6.50 0.76 -19.33
CA PRO A 273 -6.31 2.10 -18.82
C PRO A 273 -5.78 2.01 -17.37
N VAL A 274 -4.55 2.46 -17.15
CA VAL A 274 -3.97 2.53 -15.81
C VAL A 274 -4.68 3.67 -15.06
N PRO A 275 -5.29 3.42 -13.90
CA PRO A 275 -5.95 4.48 -13.14
C PRO A 275 -5.00 5.64 -12.80
N THR A 276 -5.51 6.86 -12.71
CA THR A 276 -4.72 8.03 -12.26
C THR A 276 -4.26 7.87 -10.82
N THR A 277 -5.02 7.12 -10.01
CA THR A 277 -4.74 6.74 -8.62
C THR A 277 -3.92 5.46 -8.49
N ALA A 278 -3.39 4.92 -9.60
CA ALA A 278 -2.65 3.67 -9.57
C ALA A 278 -1.40 3.79 -8.70
N HIS A 279 -1.18 2.75 -7.89
CA HIS A 279 0.03 2.65 -7.08
C HIS A 279 1.27 2.63 -7.98
N PRO A 280 2.25 3.51 -7.78
CA PRO A 280 3.48 3.48 -8.57
C PRO A 280 4.28 2.21 -8.25
N THR A 281 4.99 1.71 -9.26
CA THR A 281 5.93 0.61 -9.06
C THR A 281 6.97 1.01 -8.03
N LEU A 282 7.09 0.24 -6.95
CA LEU A 282 8.03 0.46 -5.85
C LEU A 282 8.96 -0.75 -5.73
N LYS A 283 10.26 -0.50 -5.60
CA LYS A 283 11.26 -1.54 -5.32
C LYS A 283 12.16 -1.08 -4.19
N LEU A 284 11.96 -1.63 -3.01
CA LEU A 284 12.80 -1.48 -1.83
C LEU A 284 13.39 -2.83 -1.46
N THR A 285 14.36 -2.88 -0.56
CA THR A 285 15.11 -4.12 -0.23
C THR A 285 14.23 -5.31 0.14
N HIS A 286 13.13 -5.10 0.86
CA HIS A 286 12.24 -6.15 1.36
C HIS A 286 10.76 -5.89 1.04
N ASN A 287 10.47 -4.82 0.31
CA ASN A 287 9.14 -4.32 0.08
C ASN A 287 9.02 -3.85 -1.37
N GLU A 288 8.14 -4.47 -2.15
CA GLU A 288 7.97 -4.20 -3.57
C GLU A 288 6.49 -4.05 -3.93
N ILE A 289 6.16 -3.11 -4.82
CA ILE A 289 4.89 -3.00 -5.52
C ILE A 289 5.17 -3.21 -7.00
N LEU A 290 4.65 -4.28 -7.55
CA LEU A 290 4.98 -4.75 -8.90
C LEU A 290 3.74 -4.84 -9.77
N TRP A 291 3.87 -4.33 -11.00
CA TRP A 291 2.86 -4.49 -12.03
C TRP A 291 3.30 -5.53 -13.04
N SER A 292 2.36 -6.38 -13.44
CA SER A 292 2.57 -7.37 -14.47
C SER A 292 1.34 -7.57 -15.35
N SER A 293 1.59 -8.09 -16.54
CA SER A 293 0.63 -8.45 -17.56
C SER A 293 0.83 -9.92 -17.89
N GLU A 294 -0.16 -10.75 -17.61
CA GLU A 294 -0.13 -12.21 -17.87
C GLU A 294 -1.08 -12.56 -19.01
N PHE A 295 -0.61 -13.33 -19.97
CA PHE A 295 -1.43 -13.97 -20.99
C PHE A 295 -1.45 -15.47 -20.74
N ARG A 296 -2.65 -16.06 -20.70
CA ARG A 296 -2.87 -17.49 -20.39
C ARG A 296 -3.76 -18.13 -21.44
N ILE A 297 -3.33 -19.31 -21.91
CA ILE A 297 -4.14 -20.23 -22.71
C ILE A 297 -4.40 -21.45 -21.84
N ASP A 298 -5.64 -21.65 -21.44
CA ASP A 298 -6.07 -22.76 -20.59
C ASP A 298 -6.30 -24.00 -21.49
N ILE A 299 -5.47 -25.06 -21.28
CA ILE A 299 -5.45 -26.25 -22.10
C ILE A 299 -5.91 -27.46 -21.27
N PRO A 300 -7.11 -28.01 -21.52
CA PRO A 300 -7.64 -29.14 -20.76
C PRO A 300 -6.65 -30.32 -20.72
N LYS A 301 -6.46 -30.89 -19.53
CA LYS A 301 -5.61 -32.06 -19.27
C LYS A 301 -4.09 -31.84 -19.43
N TRP A 302 -3.65 -30.67 -19.86
CA TRP A 302 -2.27 -30.27 -19.99
C TRP A 302 -1.99 -28.99 -19.20
N PRO A 303 -0.73 -28.71 -18.85
CA PRO A 303 -0.39 -27.41 -18.29
C PRO A 303 -0.74 -26.27 -19.23
N ASP A 304 -1.24 -25.18 -18.67
CA ASP A 304 -1.54 -23.97 -19.40
C ASP A 304 -0.28 -23.38 -20.05
N TRP A 305 -0.49 -22.74 -21.19
CA TRP A 305 0.54 -21.86 -21.68
C TRP A 305 0.39 -20.50 -21.01
N VAL A 306 1.41 -20.08 -20.25
CA VAL A 306 1.39 -18.83 -19.50
C VAL A 306 2.65 -18.04 -19.82
N LYS A 307 2.47 -16.74 -20.03
CA LYS A 307 3.59 -15.81 -20.13
C LYS A 307 3.24 -14.51 -19.43
N GLU A 308 4.12 -14.10 -18.52
CA GLU A 308 4.04 -12.86 -17.77
C GLU A 308 5.09 -11.88 -18.27
N ILE A 309 4.72 -10.59 -18.40
CA ILE A 309 5.61 -9.49 -18.73
C ILE A 309 5.42 -8.40 -17.66
N PRO A 310 6.47 -8.09 -16.89
CA PRO A 310 6.42 -6.97 -15.95
C PRO A 310 6.47 -5.64 -16.70
N PHE A 311 5.80 -4.63 -16.14
CA PHE A 311 5.88 -3.24 -16.61
C PHE A 311 5.99 -2.28 -15.42
N VAL A 312 6.34 -1.03 -15.68
CA VAL A 312 6.56 -0.02 -14.64
C VAL A 312 5.46 1.04 -14.74
N VAL A 313 4.77 1.27 -13.64
CA VAL A 313 3.86 2.40 -13.48
C VAL A 313 4.58 3.50 -12.72
N LYS A 314 4.71 4.67 -13.35
CA LYS A 314 5.25 5.88 -12.73
C LYS A 314 4.12 6.80 -12.28
N PRO A 315 4.30 7.61 -11.23
CA PRO A 315 3.32 8.62 -10.84
C PRO A 315 3.13 9.64 -11.96
N THR A 316 1.92 10.20 -12.06
CA THR A 316 1.65 11.26 -13.01
C THR A 316 2.35 12.56 -12.59
N LYS A 317 2.87 13.34 -13.57
CA LYS A 317 3.44 14.67 -13.32
C LYS A 317 2.39 15.76 -13.06
N GLN A 318 1.13 15.48 -13.33
CA GLN A 318 0.06 16.42 -13.06
C GLN A 318 -0.31 16.36 -11.58
N LEU A 319 0.19 17.32 -10.80
CA LEU A 319 -0.58 17.85 -9.71
C LEU A 319 -1.91 18.29 -10.34
N GLN A 320 -2.98 17.50 -10.18
CA GLN A 320 -4.29 18.07 -10.44
C GLN A 320 -4.40 19.26 -9.48
N PRO A 321 -4.55 20.49 -9.96
CA PRO A 321 -4.96 21.58 -9.08
C PRO A 321 -6.23 21.06 -8.41
N LEU A 322 -6.29 21.11 -7.08
CA LEU A 322 -7.54 20.98 -6.35
C LEU A 322 -8.54 21.86 -7.10
N GLN A 323 -9.51 21.24 -7.78
CA GLN A 323 -10.54 21.99 -8.49
C GLN A 323 -11.18 22.91 -7.47
N ASP A 324 -11.36 24.16 -7.87
CA ASP A 324 -11.99 25.22 -7.09
C ASP A 324 -13.27 24.74 -6.39
N PRO A 325 -13.66 25.40 -5.28
CA PRO A 325 -14.63 24.89 -4.34
C PRO A 325 -15.91 24.44 -5.01
N VAL A 326 -16.19 23.14 -4.85
CA VAL A 326 -17.47 22.55 -5.22
C VAL A 326 -18.57 23.35 -4.51
N SER A 327 -19.59 23.70 -5.25
CA SER A 327 -20.80 24.37 -4.76
C SER A 327 -21.31 23.76 -3.47
N PRO A 328 -21.88 24.56 -2.55
CA PRO A 328 -22.34 24.06 -1.25
C PRO A 328 -23.33 22.90 -1.42
N ILE A 329 -23.24 21.94 -0.50
CA ILE A 329 -24.11 20.75 -0.43
C ILE A 329 -25.56 21.23 -0.47
N PRO A 330 -26.40 20.75 -1.41
CA PRO A 330 -27.82 21.08 -1.38
C PRO A 330 -28.43 20.48 -0.11
N SER A 331 -29.10 21.32 0.69
CA SER A 331 -29.88 20.86 1.84
C SER A 331 -30.91 19.84 1.39
N PRO A 332 -31.21 18.81 2.18
CA PRO A 332 -32.17 17.78 1.83
C PRO A 332 -33.57 18.38 1.70
N THR A 333 -33.98 18.67 0.47
CA THR A 333 -35.38 18.97 0.15
C THR A 333 -36.09 17.63 0.02
N SER A 334 -37.20 17.49 0.73
CA SER A 334 -38.09 16.35 0.76
C SER A 334 -38.36 15.79 -0.66
N PHE A 335 -37.88 14.59 -0.94
CA PHE A 335 -38.07 13.90 -2.20
C PHE A 335 -39.40 13.20 -2.20
N THR A 336 -40.28 13.61 -3.11
CA THR A 336 -41.52 12.91 -3.44
C THR A 336 -41.22 11.85 -4.49
N SER A 337 -41.53 10.60 -4.14
CA SER A 337 -41.31 9.42 -4.96
C SER A 337 -42.07 9.41 -6.26
N THR A 338 -41.42 9.20 -7.40
CA THR A 338 -42.07 8.70 -8.62
C THR A 338 -41.14 7.76 -9.40
N ASN A 339 -41.51 6.51 -9.35
CA ASN A 339 -41.39 5.32 -10.23
C ASN A 339 -40.27 5.10 -11.24
N ASN A 340 -39.61 3.94 -11.01
CA ASN A 340 -39.24 2.87 -11.97
C ASN A 340 -38.21 3.15 -13.07
N ASP A 341 -36.95 2.89 -12.72
CA ASP A 341 -35.96 2.04 -13.46
C ASP A 341 -34.71 2.05 -12.57
N THR A 342 -34.15 0.90 -12.20
CA THR A 342 -33.18 0.78 -11.12
C THR A 342 -31.88 1.56 -11.36
N PRO A 343 -31.81 2.87 -11.12
CA PRO A 343 -30.58 3.62 -10.83
C PRO A 343 -30.35 3.56 -9.32
N ALA A 344 -29.10 3.69 -8.90
CA ALA A 344 -28.75 3.91 -7.51
C ALA A 344 -29.75 4.86 -6.86
N SER A 345 -30.27 4.52 -5.67
CA SER A 345 -31.24 5.34 -4.95
C SER A 345 -30.68 6.75 -4.79
N ASP A 346 -31.51 7.77 -4.70
CA ASP A 346 -31.05 9.14 -4.48
C ASP A 346 -30.22 9.23 -3.20
N GLU A 347 -30.50 8.40 -2.22
CA GLU A 347 -29.76 8.21 -0.97
C GLU A 347 -28.35 7.64 -1.24
N ASP A 348 -28.20 6.66 -2.14
CA ASP A 348 -26.89 6.11 -2.53
C ASP A 348 -26.03 7.14 -3.27
N ARG A 349 -26.64 7.98 -4.11
CA ARG A 349 -25.92 9.07 -4.79
C ARG A 349 -25.47 10.12 -3.81
N TRP A 350 -26.33 10.47 -2.87
CA TRP A 350 -26.02 11.46 -1.85
C TRP A 350 -24.92 10.96 -0.90
N LEU A 351 -25.01 9.74 -0.39
CA LEU A 351 -23.95 9.12 0.41
C LEU A 351 -22.62 9.09 -0.36
N THR A 352 -22.64 8.75 -1.64
CA THR A 352 -21.43 8.76 -2.48
C THR A 352 -20.82 10.15 -2.56
N GLN A 353 -21.65 11.18 -2.72
CA GLN A 353 -21.19 12.58 -2.75
C GLN A 353 -20.59 13.01 -1.41
N VAL A 354 -21.24 12.70 -0.29
CA VAL A 354 -20.74 12.98 1.06
C VAL A 354 -19.39 12.29 1.29
N LEU A 355 -19.27 11.01 0.99
CA LEU A 355 -18.02 10.27 1.15
C LEU A 355 -16.88 10.84 0.30
N GLN A 356 -17.17 11.27 -0.91
CA GLN A 356 -16.20 11.96 -1.76
C GLN A 356 -15.76 13.30 -1.17
N GLN A 357 -16.68 14.07 -0.59
CA GLN A 357 -16.35 15.34 0.05
C GLN A 357 -15.52 15.15 1.32
N VAL A 358 -15.84 14.13 2.14
CA VAL A 358 -15.03 13.77 3.31
C VAL A 358 -13.61 13.40 2.88
N LEU A 359 -13.46 12.56 1.86
CA LEU A 359 -12.13 12.19 1.34
C LEU A 359 -11.37 13.36 0.71
N GLN A 360 -12.08 14.30 0.06
CA GLN A 360 -11.48 15.52 -0.51
C GLN A 360 -11.13 16.57 0.55
N SER A 361 -11.65 16.45 1.77
CA SER A 361 -11.32 17.31 2.90
C SER A 361 -10.01 16.90 3.60
N ASP A 362 -9.33 15.91 3.08
CA ASP A 362 -8.07 15.42 3.62
C ASP A 362 -7.02 16.53 3.69
N GLY A 363 -6.47 16.77 4.90
CA GLY A 363 -5.55 17.87 5.18
C GLY A 363 -6.19 19.26 5.43
N ASP A 364 -7.50 19.42 5.24
CA ASP A 364 -8.23 20.66 5.53
C ASP A 364 -9.27 20.43 6.66
N THR A 365 -8.84 20.64 7.89
CA THR A 365 -9.66 20.43 9.09
C THR A 365 -10.95 21.25 9.06
N LYS A 366 -10.89 22.49 8.59
CA LYS A 366 -12.07 23.37 8.54
C LYS A 366 -13.10 22.86 7.53
N ARG A 367 -12.64 22.43 6.36
CA ARG A 367 -13.51 21.85 5.34
C ARG A 367 -14.12 20.54 5.79
N LEU A 368 -13.36 19.71 6.52
CA LEU A 368 -13.88 18.49 7.12
C LEU A 368 -14.96 18.79 8.16
N GLU A 369 -14.71 19.77 9.06
CA GLU A 369 -15.70 20.23 10.03
C GLU A 369 -16.97 20.74 9.33
N ASP A 370 -16.86 21.61 8.31
CA ASP A 370 -18.00 22.12 7.54
C ASP A 370 -18.83 20.98 6.90
N VAL A 371 -18.16 19.90 6.41
CA VAL A 371 -18.86 18.73 5.84
C VAL A 371 -19.54 17.91 6.93
N LEU A 372 -18.87 17.67 8.06
CA LEU A 372 -19.43 16.90 9.18
C LEU A 372 -20.61 17.63 9.82
N ASP A 373 -20.53 18.96 10.00
CA ASP A 373 -21.65 19.81 10.50
C ASP A 373 -22.86 19.73 9.57
N ALA A 374 -22.64 19.68 8.24
CA ALA A 374 -23.74 19.58 7.27
C ALA A 374 -24.48 18.24 7.31
N ILE A 375 -23.86 17.19 7.85
CA ILE A 375 -24.44 15.85 7.99
C ILE A 375 -24.64 15.47 9.47
N GLU A 376 -24.51 16.41 10.38
CA GLU A 376 -24.75 16.19 11.81
C GLU A 376 -26.15 15.58 12.03
N ASN A 377 -26.21 14.52 12.84
CA ASN A 377 -27.43 13.74 13.11
C ASN A 377 -28.02 12.98 11.90
N GLN A 378 -27.28 12.81 10.83
CA GLN A 378 -27.71 11.98 9.71
C GLN A 378 -27.07 10.61 9.79
N THR A 379 -27.84 9.59 9.40
CA THR A 379 -27.43 8.20 9.40
C THR A 379 -27.57 7.63 8.01
N PHE A 380 -26.74 6.65 7.69
CA PHE A 380 -26.65 6.08 6.36
C PHE A 380 -26.70 4.56 6.42
N GLN A 381 -27.48 3.96 5.53
CA GLN A 381 -27.45 2.51 5.33
C GLN A 381 -26.26 2.12 4.46
N VAL A 382 -25.37 1.28 4.98
CA VAL A 382 -24.17 0.85 4.26
C VAL A 382 -24.04 -0.67 4.26
N THR A 383 -23.33 -1.17 3.23
CA THR A 383 -22.90 -2.56 3.16
C THR A 383 -21.38 -2.58 3.13
N LEU A 384 -20.77 -3.08 4.20
CA LEU A 384 -19.34 -3.09 4.40
C LEU A 384 -18.80 -4.51 4.44
N ASP A 385 -17.67 -4.75 3.77
CA ASP A 385 -16.88 -5.98 3.90
C ASP A 385 -15.93 -5.82 5.08
N LEU A 386 -16.23 -6.52 6.19
CA LEU A 386 -15.40 -6.49 7.41
C LEU A 386 -14.15 -7.35 7.20
N ARG A 387 -12.96 -6.79 7.46
CA ARG A 387 -11.72 -7.46 7.12
C ARG A 387 -11.00 -8.07 8.31
N GLU A 388 -10.66 -7.37 9.31
CA GLU A 388 -10.04 -7.93 10.54
C GLU A 388 -10.19 -6.91 11.67
N GLU A 389 -10.26 -7.39 12.90
CA GLU A 389 -10.10 -6.58 14.10
C GLU A 389 -8.68 -6.01 14.11
N SER A 390 -8.54 -4.72 14.29
CA SER A 390 -7.24 -4.07 14.33
C SER A 390 -6.93 -3.63 15.75
N ASP A 391 -6.09 -4.39 16.43
CA ASP A 391 -5.51 -4.00 17.71
C ASP A 391 -4.62 -2.75 17.64
N GLU A 392 -4.33 -2.26 16.42
CA GLU A 392 -3.42 -1.14 16.14
C GLU A 392 -4.10 -0.01 15.37
N LEU A 393 -5.33 0.38 15.68
CA LEU A 393 -5.80 1.68 15.21
C LEU A 393 -5.05 2.77 15.97
N THR A 394 -4.29 3.56 15.21
CA THR A 394 -3.39 4.57 15.73
C THR A 394 -4.08 5.53 16.70
N PRO A 395 -3.38 6.01 17.76
CA PRO A 395 -3.93 6.93 18.78
C PRO A 395 -4.59 8.21 18.25
N SER A 396 -4.34 8.59 16.98
CA SER A 396 -5.00 9.72 16.32
C SER A 396 -6.50 9.48 16.04
N LEU A 397 -6.95 8.23 15.99
CA LEU A 397 -8.36 7.89 15.81
C LEU A 397 -9.17 7.99 17.11
N SER A 398 -8.54 7.69 18.24
CA SER A 398 -9.21 7.66 19.55
C SER A 398 -9.53 9.05 20.15
N GLY A 399 -9.06 10.13 19.53
CA GLY A 399 -9.20 11.50 20.06
C GLY A 399 -10.27 12.37 19.40
N GLN A 400 -10.98 11.88 18.37
CA GLN A 400 -11.85 12.74 17.55
C GLN A 400 -13.36 12.51 17.72
N ALA A 401 -13.79 11.55 18.53
CA ALA A 401 -15.20 11.36 18.83
C ALA A 401 -15.39 11.02 20.31
N ASP A 402 -16.51 11.44 20.90
CA ASP A 402 -17.00 10.92 22.18
C ASP A 402 -17.38 9.44 21.99
N LEU A 403 -16.38 8.57 22.11
CA LEU A 403 -16.52 7.13 21.95
C LEU A 403 -16.67 6.49 23.32
N GLU A 404 -17.56 5.52 23.42
CA GLU A 404 -17.71 4.71 24.63
C GLU A 404 -16.46 3.86 24.85
N GLU A 405 -16.05 3.65 26.11
CA GLU A 405 -14.81 2.92 26.46
C GLU A 405 -14.81 1.45 26.04
N ASP A 406 -15.97 0.86 25.75
CA ASP A 406 -16.14 -0.58 25.49
C ASP A 406 -16.31 -0.93 23.99
N GLY A 407 -15.96 -0.05 23.08
CA GLY A 407 -16.08 -0.29 21.64
C GLY A 407 -14.75 -0.60 20.95
N ALA A 408 -14.84 -1.17 19.75
CA ALA A 408 -13.69 -1.48 18.93
C ALA A 408 -13.79 -0.87 17.52
N TRP A 409 -12.63 -0.50 16.96
CA TRP A 409 -12.52 -0.09 15.56
C TRP A 409 -12.24 -1.30 14.67
N LEU A 410 -13.00 -1.44 13.61
CA LEU A 410 -12.88 -2.52 12.65
C LEU A 410 -12.44 -1.98 11.29
N HIS A 411 -11.54 -2.70 10.64
CA HIS A 411 -11.21 -2.44 9.25
C HIS A 411 -12.32 -2.94 8.34
N ALA A 412 -12.87 -2.04 7.54
CA ALA A 412 -13.95 -2.36 6.62
C ALA A 412 -13.72 -1.72 5.24
N MET A 413 -14.47 -2.18 4.25
CA MET A 413 -14.50 -1.60 2.91
C MET A 413 -15.93 -1.49 2.41
N ASP A 414 -16.31 -0.31 1.96
CA ASP A 414 -17.50 -0.14 1.15
C ASP A 414 -17.19 -0.67 -0.26
N VAL A 415 -17.64 -1.89 -0.54
CA VAL A 415 -17.34 -2.59 -1.81
C VAL A 415 -18.00 -1.90 -3.00
N GLN A 416 -19.18 -1.30 -2.81
CA GLN A 416 -19.91 -0.62 -3.89
C GLN A 416 -19.18 0.62 -4.37
N ARG A 417 -18.56 1.36 -3.44
CA ARG A 417 -17.88 2.64 -3.71
C ARG A 417 -16.38 2.55 -3.73
N ASN A 418 -15.84 1.35 -3.40
CA ASN A 418 -14.40 1.09 -3.26
C ASN A 418 -13.69 2.07 -2.30
N ILE A 419 -14.35 2.34 -1.16
CA ILE A 419 -13.88 3.27 -0.13
C ILE A 419 -13.45 2.49 1.11
N LYS A 420 -12.26 2.79 1.63
CA LYS A 420 -11.77 2.23 2.90
C LYS A 420 -12.50 2.92 4.06
N VAL A 421 -12.96 2.11 5.00
CA VAL A 421 -13.72 2.55 6.17
C VAL A 421 -13.05 2.02 7.43
N ALA A 422 -13.03 2.82 8.48
CA ALA A 422 -12.84 2.35 9.84
C ALA A 422 -14.21 2.45 10.53
N LEU A 423 -14.79 1.29 10.87
CA LEU A 423 -16.09 1.19 11.52
C LEU A 423 -15.90 1.03 13.02
N TYR A 424 -16.44 1.96 13.80
CA TYR A 424 -16.52 1.84 15.26
C TYR A 424 -17.81 1.13 15.63
N VAL A 425 -17.68 0.05 16.42
CA VAL A 425 -18.80 -0.72 16.96
C VAL A 425 -18.78 -0.61 18.46
N SER A 426 -19.86 -0.13 19.08
CA SER A 426 -20.00 0.02 20.52
C SER A 426 -20.66 -1.21 21.14
N GLY A 427 -19.99 -1.83 22.13
CA GLY A 427 -20.51 -2.94 22.92
C GLY A 427 -19.95 -4.32 22.56
N ALA A 428 -19.54 -5.06 23.58
CA ALA A 428 -18.96 -6.40 23.44
C ALA A 428 -19.96 -7.40 22.79
N ASP A 429 -21.23 -7.27 23.08
CA ASP A 429 -22.29 -8.15 22.55
C ASP A 429 -22.46 -8.02 21.03
N GLU A 430 -22.27 -6.81 20.48
CA GLU A 430 -22.37 -6.56 19.03
C GLU A 430 -21.11 -7.07 18.31
N LEU A 431 -19.94 -6.96 18.93
CA LEU A 431 -18.67 -7.47 18.41
C LEU A 431 -18.65 -9.01 18.33
N GLU A 432 -19.24 -9.71 19.30
CA GLU A 432 -19.30 -11.18 19.29
C GLU A 432 -20.23 -11.74 18.20
N THR A 433 -21.19 -10.96 17.74
CA THR A 433 -22.14 -11.37 16.68
C THR A 433 -21.63 -11.12 15.27
N LEU A 434 -20.49 -10.42 15.11
CA LEU A 434 -19.93 -10.08 13.80
C LEU A 434 -19.30 -11.32 13.14
N GLU A 435 -19.74 -11.59 11.93
CA GLU A 435 -19.13 -12.63 11.10
C GLU A 435 -18.05 -12.02 10.19
N TRP A 436 -16.80 -12.34 10.48
CA TRP A 436 -15.64 -11.90 9.70
C TRP A 436 -15.71 -12.35 8.23
N ARG A 437 -15.31 -11.49 7.30
CA ARG A 437 -15.31 -11.70 5.84
C ARG A 437 -16.70 -11.87 5.22
N LYS A 438 -17.75 -11.45 5.93
CA LYS A 438 -19.08 -11.34 5.38
C LYS A 438 -19.50 -9.88 5.26
N ASN A 439 -20.39 -9.60 4.30
CA ASN A 439 -20.94 -8.27 4.14
C ASN A 439 -21.82 -7.91 5.34
N TRP A 440 -21.30 -7.00 6.17
CA TRP A 440 -22.07 -6.38 7.23
C TRP A 440 -22.99 -5.32 6.65
N LYS A 441 -24.24 -5.32 7.08
CA LYS A 441 -25.23 -4.30 6.70
C LYS A 441 -25.76 -3.63 7.96
N GLY A 442 -25.69 -2.33 8.01
CA GLY A 442 -26.14 -1.58 9.16
C GLY A 442 -26.22 -0.09 8.89
N GLU A 443 -26.76 0.59 9.86
CA GLU A 443 -26.87 2.05 9.89
C GLU A 443 -25.65 2.64 10.57
N VAL A 444 -25.05 3.68 9.94
CA VAL A 444 -23.84 4.33 10.44
C VAL A 444 -23.96 5.84 10.43
N ALA A 445 -23.27 6.50 11.33
CA ALA A 445 -22.96 7.92 11.25
C ALA A 445 -21.52 8.11 10.79
N ILE A 446 -21.27 9.08 9.91
CA ILE A 446 -19.93 9.47 9.50
C ILE A 446 -19.39 10.43 10.56
N VAL A 447 -18.27 10.09 11.21
CA VAL A 447 -17.72 10.85 12.33
C VAL A 447 -16.37 11.50 12.02
N GLY A 448 -15.79 11.24 10.86
CA GLY A 448 -14.53 11.88 10.48
C GLY A 448 -13.80 11.20 9.34
N LEU A 449 -12.53 11.59 9.21
CA LEU A 449 -11.58 11.03 8.25
C LEU A 449 -10.26 10.74 8.97
N ASP A 450 -9.76 9.53 8.85
CA ASP A 450 -8.38 9.23 9.16
C ASP A 450 -7.51 9.57 7.94
N SER A 451 -6.91 10.74 8.00
CA SER A 451 -6.03 11.26 6.94
C SER A 451 -4.81 10.38 6.69
N LEU A 452 -4.34 9.64 7.70
CA LEU A 452 -3.16 8.78 7.59
C LEU A 452 -3.45 7.51 6.78
N SER A 453 -4.57 6.86 7.05
CA SER A 453 -4.94 5.62 6.38
C SER A 453 -5.93 5.83 5.22
N GLN A 454 -6.33 7.08 4.95
CA GLN A 454 -7.35 7.43 3.93
C GLN A 454 -8.64 6.64 4.13
N ARG A 455 -9.11 6.60 5.39
CA ARG A 455 -10.32 5.89 5.79
C ARG A 455 -11.36 6.84 6.32
N VAL A 456 -12.57 6.68 5.81
CA VAL A 456 -13.72 7.36 6.41
C VAL A 456 -14.05 6.70 7.73
N LEU A 457 -14.17 7.50 8.79
CA LEU A 457 -14.54 7.06 10.12
C LEU A 457 -16.05 6.98 10.21
N MET A 458 -16.58 5.82 10.51
CA MET A 458 -18.01 5.57 10.67
C MET A 458 -18.26 4.96 12.05
N LYS A 459 -19.33 5.38 12.71
CA LYS A 459 -19.81 4.79 13.97
C LYS A 459 -21.08 4.00 13.69
N SER A 460 -21.14 2.74 14.11
CA SER A 460 -22.37 1.94 14.03
C SER A 460 -23.43 2.52 14.94
N ILE A 461 -24.66 2.52 14.47
CA ILE A 461 -25.83 2.91 15.26
C ILE A 461 -26.57 1.62 15.56
N ALA A 462 -26.56 1.20 16.83
CA ALA A 462 -27.31 0.05 17.25
C ALA A 462 -28.81 0.24 16.93
N PRO A 463 -29.48 -0.76 16.36
CA PRO A 463 -30.92 -0.66 16.14
C PRO A 463 -31.58 -0.40 17.51
N SER A 464 -32.36 0.71 17.60
CA SER A 464 -33.14 1.01 18.78
C SER A 464 -34.01 -0.20 19.10
N ARG A 465 -33.73 -0.85 20.25
CA ARG A 465 -34.53 -1.97 20.79
C ARG A 465 -35.96 -1.57 21.08
#